data_f5d3775431e786c37af84e10884323c4
#
_entry.id   f5d3775431e786c37af84e10884323c4
#
_cell.length_a   1.000
_cell.length_b   1.000
_cell.length_c   1.000
_cell.angle_alpha   90.00
_cell.angle_beta   90.00
_cell.angle_gamma   90.00
#
_symmetry.space_group_name_H-M   'P 1'
#
loop_
_entity.id
_entity.type
_entity.pdbx_description
1 polymer ?
#
loop_
_entity_poly.entity_id
_entity_poly.type
_entity_poly.pdbx_seq_one_letter_code
_entity_poly.pdbx_strand_id
1 'polypeptide(L)'
;MADKKQMVLGLAMFGAAGLNLKSWTDPDAKLTEYPNISVDIKAAQLAEKGKFQFMFFGDFPGIKAGDNGDMQTMGLDPLLIASIISSHTKRIGFGVTRATSWSNPYELARQFKTLDAVSKGRAAWNAVTGANGVTAQAYGVNLSSSFDRYSKAYEFIETVQHLWSTWGEDALQLNHSTMEFADYSQVKTVNLKGEYVQTTGTLPIPPSKQGQPVIIHSGGSENSIAFAGKYADVFVGELYTIKQGQAMRQALRDAAVANGRKPDDIKFIAGVMPLMGASKKEAIERHGTFIDGKTLLQRIAYIGHILGVEFTPADIEQPISPAILDAVQIMPFSDPRIENIIRVAREGWTLREVVYHSVIDFHPAAVGTPQDIADYLTDWFEAGAADGFWVMPDSYGVDLPRFVDEVVPILQERGLFHKDYEGETLRDHLGLDYQYGVRKE
;
A
#
# COMPACT_ATOMS: atom_id res chain seq x y z
N MET A 1 -24.20 12.77 -18.09
CA MET A 1 -24.27 12.41 -16.68
C MET A 1 -22.84 12.56 -16.17
N ALA A 2 -22.60 13.24 -15.07
CA ALA A 2 -21.26 13.26 -14.50
C ALA A 2 -20.88 11.81 -14.17
N ASP A 3 -19.70 11.36 -14.63
CA ASP A 3 -19.22 10.02 -14.33
C ASP A 3 -19.21 9.83 -12.81
N LYS A 4 -19.92 8.81 -12.35
CA LYS A 4 -19.99 8.50 -10.92
C LYS A 4 -18.58 8.12 -10.48
N LYS A 5 -18.02 8.82 -9.48
CA LYS A 5 -16.71 8.52 -8.93
C LYS A 5 -16.65 7.04 -8.55
N GLN A 6 -15.58 6.34 -8.95
CA GLN A 6 -15.38 4.93 -8.67
C GLN A 6 -14.24 4.71 -7.70
N MET A 7 -14.34 3.65 -6.95
CA MET A 7 -13.40 3.21 -5.93
C MET A 7 -12.13 2.64 -6.58
N VAL A 8 -10.98 2.87 -5.97
CA VAL A 8 -9.71 2.22 -6.34
C VAL A 8 -9.47 1.05 -5.40
N LEU A 9 -9.11 -0.12 -5.95
CA LEU A 9 -8.68 -1.27 -5.16
C LEU A 9 -7.23 -1.63 -5.47
N GLY A 10 -6.41 -1.73 -4.43
CA GLY A 10 -5.04 -2.25 -4.49
C GLY A 10 -4.93 -3.54 -3.68
N LEU A 11 -4.11 -4.49 -4.10
CA LEU A 11 -3.79 -5.69 -3.32
C LEU A 11 -2.46 -5.51 -2.59
N ALA A 12 -2.45 -5.74 -1.29
CA ALA A 12 -1.20 -5.78 -0.51
C ALA A 12 -0.40 -7.05 -0.78
N MET A 13 0.90 -6.89 -0.99
CA MET A 13 1.85 -7.98 -1.19
C MET A 13 2.97 -7.90 -0.14
N PHE A 14 2.80 -8.62 0.95
CA PHE A 14 3.74 -8.59 2.08
C PHE A 14 4.48 -9.90 2.34
N GLY A 15 3.94 -11.00 1.91
CA GLY A 15 4.53 -12.29 2.19
C GLY A 15 3.99 -13.38 1.28
N ALA A 16 4.63 -14.53 1.32
CA ALA A 16 4.39 -15.61 0.37
C ALA A 16 2.99 -16.25 0.43
N ALA A 17 2.20 -16.02 1.47
CA ALA A 17 0.89 -16.65 1.60
C ALA A 17 -0.26 -15.71 1.98
N GLY A 18 0.03 -14.47 2.36
CA GLY A 18 -0.96 -13.47 2.80
C GLY A 18 -0.36 -12.44 3.74
N LEU A 19 -1.20 -11.54 4.28
CA LEU A 19 -0.77 -10.55 5.26
C LEU A 19 -0.41 -11.19 6.61
N ASN A 20 -1.18 -12.22 7.03
CA ASN A 20 -0.95 -12.84 8.31
C ASN A 20 0.38 -13.60 8.32
N LEU A 21 1.23 -13.36 9.34
CA LEU A 21 2.54 -13.99 9.46
C LEU A 21 2.47 -15.52 9.57
N LYS A 22 1.32 -16.06 9.97
CA LYS A 22 1.06 -17.49 10.06
C LYS A 22 0.19 -18.03 8.92
N SER A 23 -0.08 -17.23 7.88
CA SER A 23 -0.85 -17.67 6.71
C SER A 23 -0.27 -18.91 6.02
N TRP A 24 1.04 -19.14 6.17
CA TRP A 24 1.71 -20.35 5.68
C TRP A 24 1.23 -21.64 6.37
N THR A 25 0.64 -21.55 7.57
CA THR A 25 0.07 -22.69 8.32
C THR A 25 -1.35 -23.03 7.88
N ASP A 26 -2.00 -22.18 7.06
CA ASP A 26 -3.34 -22.44 6.55
C ASP A 26 -3.32 -23.69 5.65
N PRO A 27 -4.06 -24.76 5.98
CA PRO A 27 -4.08 -26.00 5.20
C PRO A 27 -4.48 -25.77 3.73
N ASP A 28 -5.30 -24.74 3.48
CA ASP A 28 -5.78 -24.39 2.15
C ASP A 28 -4.78 -23.52 1.37
N ALA A 29 -3.85 -22.84 2.05
CA ALA A 29 -2.79 -22.06 1.40
C ALA A 29 -1.81 -22.96 0.64
N LYS A 30 -1.64 -24.23 1.06
CA LYS A 30 -0.80 -25.26 0.43
C LYS A 30 0.64 -24.80 0.18
N LEU A 31 1.19 -23.96 1.09
CA LEU A 31 2.57 -23.53 1.01
C LEU A 31 3.49 -24.68 1.47
N THR A 32 4.11 -25.39 0.52
CA THR A 32 4.99 -26.52 0.77
C THR A 32 6.47 -26.18 0.60
N GLU A 33 6.78 -25.00 0.06
CA GLU A 33 8.13 -24.52 -0.18
C GLU A 33 8.19 -22.99 -0.06
N TYR A 34 9.35 -22.47 0.29
CA TYR A 34 9.63 -21.05 0.33
C TYR A 34 11.05 -20.77 -0.17
N PRO A 35 11.27 -19.76 -1.04
CA PRO A 35 10.24 -18.91 -1.69
C PRO A 35 9.48 -19.67 -2.79
N ASN A 36 8.19 -19.31 -2.95
CA ASN A 36 7.34 -19.88 -4.00
C ASN A 36 6.62 -18.78 -4.79
N ILE A 37 7.24 -18.31 -5.84
CA ILE A 37 6.71 -17.23 -6.70
C ILE A 37 5.36 -17.58 -7.36
N SER A 38 5.01 -18.87 -7.45
CA SER A 38 3.73 -19.26 -8.05
C SER A 38 2.52 -18.79 -7.24
N VAL A 39 2.68 -18.61 -5.93
CA VAL A 39 1.66 -18.06 -5.04
C VAL A 39 1.42 -16.59 -5.38
N ASP A 40 2.50 -15.81 -5.54
CA ASP A 40 2.43 -14.39 -5.87
C ASP A 40 1.84 -14.16 -7.28
N ILE A 41 2.22 -15.01 -8.26
CA ILE A 41 1.66 -14.97 -9.62
C ILE A 41 0.14 -15.24 -9.58
N LYS A 42 -0.30 -16.26 -8.84
CA LYS A 42 -1.73 -16.58 -8.70
C LYS A 42 -2.49 -15.45 -8.01
N ALA A 43 -1.94 -14.87 -6.95
CA ALA A 43 -2.54 -13.71 -6.27
C ALA A 43 -2.71 -12.52 -7.24
N ALA A 44 -1.70 -12.26 -8.07
CA ALA A 44 -1.76 -11.22 -9.10
C ALA A 44 -2.85 -11.47 -10.14
N GLN A 45 -2.94 -12.72 -10.64
CA GLN A 45 -3.97 -13.10 -11.61
C GLN A 45 -5.38 -13.05 -11.02
N LEU A 46 -5.55 -13.39 -9.74
CA LEU A 46 -6.82 -13.24 -9.03
C LEU A 46 -7.19 -11.77 -8.85
N ALA A 47 -6.26 -10.92 -8.43
CA ALA A 47 -6.49 -9.49 -8.31
C ALA A 47 -6.82 -8.86 -9.67
N GLU A 48 -6.14 -9.27 -10.75
CA GLU A 48 -6.47 -8.83 -12.11
C GLU A 48 -7.85 -9.31 -12.56
N LYS A 49 -8.24 -10.54 -12.23
CA LYS A 49 -9.63 -11.05 -12.44
C LYS A 49 -10.63 -10.15 -11.72
N GLY A 50 -10.35 -9.79 -10.47
CA GLY A 50 -11.15 -8.89 -9.64
C GLY A 50 -11.05 -7.41 -10.05
N LYS A 51 -10.34 -7.07 -11.14
CA LYS A 51 -10.19 -5.70 -11.66
C LYS A 51 -9.48 -4.73 -10.72
N PHE A 52 -8.64 -5.20 -9.82
CA PHE A 52 -7.81 -4.34 -8.98
C PHE A 52 -6.88 -3.48 -9.83
N GLN A 53 -6.74 -2.20 -9.50
CA GLN A 53 -5.91 -1.29 -10.26
C GLN A 53 -4.42 -1.58 -10.10
N PHE A 54 -3.98 -1.97 -8.90
CA PHE A 54 -2.56 -2.23 -8.66
C PHE A 54 -2.33 -3.26 -7.55
N MET A 55 -1.14 -3.84 -7.57
CA MET A 55 -0.54 -4.54 -6.45
C MET A 55 0.43 -3.61 -5.74
N PHE A 56 0.49 -3.65 -4.42
CA PHE A 56 1.37 -2.83 -3.62
C PHE A 56 2.36 -3.71 -2.86
N PHE A 57 3.63 -3.56 -3.20
CA PHE A 57 4.72 -4.33 -2.64
C PHE A 57 5.45 -3.50 -1.58
N GLY A 58 5.32 -3.90 -0.32
CA GLY A 58 6.15 -3.39 0.76
C GLY A 58 7.61 -3.83 0.58
N ASP A 59 8.54 -3.15 1.25
CA ASP A 59 9.95 -3.50 1.27
C ASP A 59 10.49 -3.38 2.70
N PHE A 60 10.83 -4.49 3.29
CA PHE A 60 11.36 -4.57 4.65
C PHE A 60 12.55 -5.53 4.69
N PRO A 61 13.67 -5.17 4.06
CA PRO A 61 14.77 -6.09 3.78
C PRO A 61 15.61 -6.46 5.01
N GLY A 62 15.36 -5.84 6.16
CA GLY A 62 16.12 -6.11 7.38
C GLY A 62 15.35 -6.94 8.38
N ILE A 63 15.87 -8.09 8.77
CA ILE A 63 15.39 -8.86 9.93
C ILE A 63 16.40 -8.83 11.05
N LYS A 64 15.93 -8.97 12.29
CA LYS A 64 16.77 -9.09 13.47
C LYS A 64 17.00 -10.57 13.78
N ALA A 65 18.25 -10.98 13.92
CA ALA A 65 18.58 -12.35 14.31
C ALA A 65 17.92 -12.69 15.64
N GLY A 66 17.29 -13.87 15.72
CA GLY A 66 16.59 -14.33 16.92
C GLY A 66 15.11 -13.96 17.00
N ASP A 67 14.53 -13.40 15.95
CA ASP A 67 13.08 -13.22 15.84
C ASP A 67 12.32 -14.55 15.89
N ASN A 68 11.07 -14.49 16.35
CA ASN A 68 10.26 -15.56 16.93
C ASN A 68 9.92 -16.79 16.05
N GLY A 69 10.56 -17.01 14.91
CA GLY A 69 10.25 -18.13 14.01
C GLY A 69 8.99 -17.95 13.18
N ASP A 70 8.39 -16.77 13.17
CA ASP A 70 7.32 -16.44 12.25
C ASP A 70 7.88 -16.20 10.83
N MET A 71 7.02 -16.36 9.81
CA MET A 71 7.39 -16.11 8.43
C MET A 71 7.82 -14.64 8.26
N GLN A 72 8.95 -14.44 7.57
CA GLN A 72 9.39 -13.09 7.24
C GLN A 72 8.53 -12.54 6.12
N THR A 73 7.87 -11.43 6.38
CA THR A 73 7.15 -10.67 5.34
C THR A 73 8.12 -9.77 4.60
N MET A 74 7.86 -9.54 3.30
CA MET A 74 8.62 -8.60 2.46
C MET A 74 10.13 -8.92 2.36
N GLY A 75 10.51 -10.19 2.53
CA GLY A 75 11.92 -10.62 2.51
C GLY A 75 12.54 -10.73 1.12
N LEU A 76 11.73 -10.94 0.09
CA LEU A 76 12.19 -10.98 -1.30
C LEU A 76 12.21 -9.56 -1.89
N ASP A 77 13.16 -9.29 -2.80
CA ASP A 77 13.23 -7.99 -3.47
C ASP A 77 11.96 -7.73 -4.27
N PRO A 78 11.15 -6.72 -3.88
CA PRO A 78 9.83 -6.50 -4.46
C PRO A 78 9.89 -6.07 -5.93
N LEU A 79 10.98 -5.43 -6.37
CA LEU A 79 11.13 -5.01 -7.77
C LEU A 79 11.38 -6.22 -8.69
N LEU A 80 12.17 -7.19 -8.22
CA LEU A 80 12.41 -8.43 -8.96
C LEU A 80 11.13 -9.26 -9.03
N ILE A 81 10.40 -9.39 -7.92
CA ILE A 81 9.11 -10.09 -7.88
C ILE A 81 8.08 -9.43 -8.80
N ALA A 82 7.91 -8.11 -8.73
CA ALA A 82 7.01 -7.36 -9.60
C ALA A 82 7.38 -7.54 -11.09
N SER A 83 8.67 -7.57 -11.42
CA SER A 83 9.14 -7.78 -12.80
C SER A 83 8.74 -9.16 -13.34
N ILE A 84 8.85 -10.22 -12.52
CA ILE A 84 8.41 -11.57 -12.89
C ILE A 84 6.89 -11.58 -13.09
N ILE A 85 6.13 -11.09 -12.12
CA ILE A 85 4.67 -11.08 -12.13
C ILE A 85 4.13 -10.27 -13.33
N SER A 86 4.82 -9.19 -13.72
CA SER A 86 4.39 -8.34 -14.82
C SER A 86 4.26 -9.08 -16.16
N SER A 87 5.01 -10.16 -16.34
CA SER A 87 4.92 -11.03 -17.53
C SER A 87 3.73 -12.00 -17.50
N HIS A 88 3.12 -12.21 -16.32
CA HIS A 88 1.99 -13.11 -16.10
C HIS A 88 0.64 -12.39 -16.00
N THR A 89 0.63 -11.07 -16.14
CA THR A 89 -0.54 -10.19 -16.04
C THR A 89 -0.57 -9.20 -17.21
N LYS A 90 -1.71 -8.57 -17.47
CA LYS A 90 -1.90 -7.70 -18.63
C LYS A 90 -2.34 -6.28 -18.28
N ARG A 91 -3.03 -6.08 -17.16
CA ARG A 91 -3.70 -4.83 -16.78
C ARG A 91 -3.27 -4.29 -15.42
N ILE A 92 -3.20 -5.14 -14.40
CA ILE A 92 -2.90 -4.73 -13.03
C ILE A 92 -1.53 -4.05 -12.94
N GLY A 93 -1.46 -2.93 -12.21
CA GLY A 93 -0.24 -2.15 -11.97
C GLY A 93 0.60 -2.67 -10.81
N PHE A 94 1.82 -2.11 -10.67
CA PHE A 94 2.83 -2.56 -9.71
C PHE A 94 3.38 -1.37 -8.92
N GLY A 95 2.84 -1.14 -7.72
CA GLY A 95 3.35 -0.15 -6.76
C GLY A 95 4.47 -0.74 -5.91
N VAL A 96 5.72 -0.47 -6.25
CA VAL A 96 6.88 -1.08 -5.60
C VAL A 96 7.56 -0.10 -4.68
N THR A 97 7.80 -0.50 -3.44
CA THR A 97 8.50 0.31 -2.44
C THR A 97 10.00 0.33 -2.67
N ARG A 98 10.58 1.54 -2.66
CA ARG A 98 12.02 1.78 -2.56
C ARG A 98 12.28 3.05 -1.77
N ALA A 99 13.19 2.97 -0.81
CA ALA A 99 13.50 4.09 0.07
C ALA A 99 14.59 4.99 -0.51
N THR A 100 14.38 6.30 -0.43
CA THR A 100 15.35 7.30 -0.90
C THR A 100 16.63 7.35 -0.06
N SER A 101 16.56 6.96 1.23
CA SER A 101 17.68 7.09 2.16
C SER A 101 18.90 6.24 1.79
N TRP A 102 18.68 5.05 1.21
CA TRP A 102 19.77 4.10 0.91
C TRP A 102 19.78 3.63 -0.55
N SER A 103 19.02 4.26 -1.43
CA SER A 103 19.05 3.99 -2.86
C SER A 103 20.00 4.94 -3.61
N ASN A 104 20.47 4.50 -4.78
CA ASN A 104 21.13 5.36 -5.76
C ASN A 104 20.10 5.89 -6.76
N PRO A 105 20.02 7.20 -7.04
CA PRO A 105 18.97 7.77 -7.88
C PRO A 105 19.02 7.30 -9.34
N TYR A 106 20.21 7.12 -9.92
CA TYR A 106 20.34 6.64 -11.30
C TYR A 106 19.93 5.18 -11.43
N GLU A 107 20.36 4.33 -10.49
CA GLU A 107 20.00 2.93 -10.47
C GLU A 107 18.50 2.75 -10.29
N LEU A 108 17.90 3.44 -9.30
CA LEU A 108 16.46 3.42 -9.05
C LEU A 108 15.67 3.90 -10.27
N ALA A 109 16.07 5.03 -10.87
CA ALA A 109 15.40 5.56 -12.05
C ALA A 109 15.42 4.56 -13.21
N ARG A 110 16.56 3.89 -13.44
CA ARG A 110 16.71 2.87 -14.46
C ARG A 110 15.85 1.64 -14.19
N GLN A 111 15.83 1.17 -12.93
CA GLN A 111 15.06 0.00 -12.51
C GLN A 111 13.55 0.23 -12.72
N PHE A 112 13.00 1.34 -12.24
CA PHE A 112 11.59 1.66 -12.41
C PHE A 112 11.20 1.93 -13.86
N LYS A 113 12.09 2.58 -14.62
CA LYS A 113 11.85 2.77 -16.07
C LYS A 113 11.86 1.44 -16.82
N THR A 114 12.69 0.49 -16.39
CA THR A 114 12.69 -0.87 -16.94
C THR A 114 11.37 -1.59 -16.61
N LEU A 115 10.94 -1.58 -15.33
CA LEU A 115 9.66 -2.18 -14.94
C LEU A 115 8.49 -1.55 -15.72
N ASP A 116 8.52 -0.23 -15.89
CA ASP A 116 7.49 0.50 -16.62
C ASP A 116 7.43 0.08 -18.12
N ALA A 117 8.58 -0.02 -18.76
CA ALA A 117 8.68 -0.45 -20.15
C ALA A 117 8.20 -1.90 -20.35
N VAL A 118 8.70 -2.86 -19.55
CA VAL A 118 8.35 -4.28 -19.70
C VAL A 118 6.91 -4.57 -19.30
N SER A 119 6.35 -3.83 -18.36
CA SER A 119 4.94 -3.90 -17.97
C SER A 119 4.02 -3.09 -18.87
N LYS A 120 4.54 -2.34 -19.87
CA LYS A 120 3.79 -1.48 -20.79
C LYS A 120 3.03 -0.33 -20.11
N GLY A 121 3.72 0.39 -19.22
CA GLY A 121 3.17 1.55 -18.53
C GLY A 121 2.33 1.19 -17.30
N ARG A 122 2.75 0.18 -16.53
CA ARG A 122 2.01 -0.25 -15.32
C ARG A 122 2.83 -0.13 -14.03
N ALA A 123 4.01 0.50 -14.07
CA ALA A 123 4.83 0.70 -12.89
C ALA A 123 4.41 1.90 -12.06
N ALA A 124 4.53 1.77 -10.74
CA ALA A 124 4.51 2.84 -9.77
C ALA A 124 5.63 2.67 -8.74
N TRP A 125 6.18 3.78 -8.29
CA TRP A 125 7.18 3.82 -7.23
C TRP A 125 6.56 4.34 -5.94
N ASN A 126 6.50 3.50 -4.90
CA ASN A 126 6.23 3.98 -3.55
C ASN A 126 7.52 4.58 -2.98
N ALA A 127 7.60 5.90 -3.10
CA ALA A 127 8.75 6.69 -2.68
C ALA A 127 8.69 6.97 -1.18
N VAL A 128 9.30 6.11 -0.38
CA VAL A 128 9.41 6.29 1.08
C VAL A 128 10.77 6.83 1.47
N THR A 129 10.84 7.48 2.63
CA THR A 129 12.12 7.99 3.15
C THR A 129 12.97 6.93 3.84
N GLY A 130 12.34 5.80 4.24
CA GLY A 130 13.01 4.75 5.02
C GLY A 130 13.27 5.19 6.48
N ALA A 131 12.53 4.56 7.42
CA ALA A 131 12.58 4.91 8.85
C ALA A 131 13.04 3.75 9.75
N ASN A 132 13.44 2.61 9.17
CA ASN A 132 13.83 1.43 9.92
C ASN A 132 15.34 1.38 10.14
N GLY A 133 15.75 1.38 11.42
CA GLY A 133 17.17 1.37 11.79
C GLY A 133 17.90 0.07 11.45
N VAL A 134 17.22 -1.08 11.52
CA VAL A 134 17.80 -2.39 11.16
C VAL A 134 18.10 -2.42 9.66
N THR A 135 17.15 -1.95 8.86
CA THR A 135 17.34 -1.83 7.40
C THR A 135 18.46 -0.86 7.05
N ALA A 136 18.50 0.33 7.70
CA ALA A 136 19.57 1.30 7.47
C ALA A 136 20.96 0.70 7.73
N GLN A 137 21.11 -0.04 8.84
CA GLN A 137 22.35 -0.74 9.17
C GLN A 137 22.72 -1.81 8.14
N ALA A 138 21.74 -2.56 7.64
CA ALA A 138 21.97 -3.57 6.59
C ALA A 138 22.49 -2.95 5.28
N TYR A 139 22.08 -1.71 4.98
CA TYR A 139 22.61 -0.92 3.84
C TYR A 139 23.87 -0.13 4.16
N GLY A 140 24.44 -0.28 5.36
CA GLY A 140 25.68 0.41 5.77
C GLY A 140 25.51 1.91 6.00
N VAL A 141 24.29 2.38 6.25
CA VAL A 141 23.99 3.80 6.51
C VAL A 141 23.44 4.02 7.91
N ASN A 142 23.66 5.20 8.46
CA ASN A 142 23.03 5.62 9.72
C ASN A 142 21.62 6.18 9.44
N LEU A 143 20.69 5.88 10.33
CA LEU A 143 19.34 6.45 10.25
C LEU A 143 19.40 7.93 10.64
N SER A 144 19.14 8.80 9.67
CA SER A 144 19.09 10.26 9.86
C SER A 144 17.77 10.70 10.53
N SER A 145 17.70 11.96 10.94
CA SER A 145 16.48 12.60 11.43
C SER A 145 15.36 12.54 10.38
N SER A 146 14.10 12.68 10.81
CA SER A 146 12.98 12.76 9.86
C SER A 146 13.15 13.94 8.90
N PHE A 147 13.60 15.09 9.40
CA PHE A 147 13.85 16.27 8.59
C PHE A 147 14.87 16.00 7.47
N ASP A 148 16.04 15.45 7.81
CA ASP A 148 17.11 15.18 6.83
C ASP A 148 16.66 14.14 5.80
N ARG A 149 15.91 13.11 6.23
CA ARG A 149 15.38 12.10 5.31
C ARG A 149 14.42 12.70 4.29
N TYR A 150 13.54 13.62 4.70
CA TYR A 150 12.65 14.31 3.77
C TYR A 150 13.39 15.29 2.88
N SER A 151 14.35 16.06 3.42
CA SER A 151 15.19 16.96 2.61
C SER A 151 15.90 16.19 1.50
N LYS A 152 16.52 15.05 1.83
CA LYS A 152 17.10 14.16 0.81
C LYS A 152 16.05 13.63 -0.16
N ALA A 153 14.85 13.26 0.33
CA ALA A 153 13.79 12.69 -0.52
C ALA A 153 13.30 13.68 -1.58
N TYR A 154 13.16 14.95 -1.25
CA TYR A 154 12.81 16.02 -2.21
C TYR A 154 13.80 16.08 -3.37
N GLU A 155 15.09 16.18 -3.05
CA GLU A 155 16.15 16.24 -4.04
C GLU A 155 16.26 14.94 -4.86
N PHE A 156 16.08 13.80 -4.17
CA PHE A 156 16.14 12.49 -4.79
C PHE A 156 15.04 12.28 -5.83
N ILE A 157 13.78 12.60 -5.51
CA ILE A 157 12.65 12.40 -6.42
C ILE A 157 12.75 13.30 -7.65
N GLU A 158 13.15 14.55 -7.47
CA GLU A 158 13.38 15.46 -8.60
C GLU A 158 14.49 14.93 -9.52
N THR A 159 15.59 14.45 -8.93
CA THR A 159 16.67 13.80 -9.69
C THR A 159 16.16 12.61 -10.51
N VAL A 160 15.33 11.76 -9.92
CA VAL A 160 14.73 10.62 -10.60
C VAL A 160 13.80 11.05 -11.73
N GLN A 161 12.96 12.07 -11.53
CA GLN A 161 12.06 12.59 -12.56
C GLN A 161 12.83 13.23 -13.73
N HIS A 162 13.92 13.95 -13.45
CA HIS A 162 14.82 14.44 -14.50
C HIS A 162 15.44 13.30 -15.31
N LEU A 163 15.90 12.24 -14.66
CA LEU A 163 16.43 11.06 -15.36
C LEU A 163 15.37 10.36 -16.20
N TRP A 164 14.13 10.25 -15.73
CA TRP A 164 13.03 9.66 -16.50
C TRP A 164 12.68 10.46 -17.76
N SER A 165 12.96 11.77 -17.79
CA SER A 165 12.68 12.66 -18.90
C SER A 165 13.89 12.98 -19.79
N THR A 166 14.93 12.14 -19.76
CA THR A 166 16.11 12.32 -20.61
C THR A 166 15.88 12.03 -22.09
N TRP A 167 14.81 11.34 -22.45
CA TRP A 167 14.38 11.13 -23.84
C TRP A 167 13.21 12.08 -24.16
N GLY A 168 13.17 12.64 -25.36
CA GLY A 168 11.95 13.28 -25.88
C GLY A 168 10.84 12.23 -26.05
N GLU A 169 9.60 12.65 -25.96
CA GLU A 169 8.45 11.74 -26.05
C GLU A 169 8.38 11.05 -27.41
N ASP A 170 8.78 11.74 -28.48
CA ASP A 170 8.81 11.24 -29.85
C ASP A 170 10.22 10.84 -30.32
N ALA A 171 11.19 10.74 -29.41
CA ALA A 171 12.57 10.41 -29.77
C ALA A 171 12.72 9.00 -30.37
N LEU A 172 11.92 8.02 -29.94
CA LEU A 172 11.96 6.65 -30.45
C LEU A 172 11.29 6.58 -31.83
N GLN A 173 12.05 6.25 -32.88
CA GLN A 173 11.56 6.25 -34.27
C GLN A 173 11.26 4.86 -34.82
N LEU A 174 12.11 3.85 -34.51
CA LEU A 174 12.02 2.49 -35.04
C LEU A 174 11.79 2.45 -36.56
N ASN A 175 12.44 3.36 -37.29
CA ASN A 175 12.29 3.49 -38.74
C ASN A 175 13.16 2.46 -39.47
N HIS A 176 12.56 1.37 -39.89
CA HIS A 176 13.26 0.29 -40.58
C HIS A 176 13.79 0.71 -41.96
N SER A 177 13.15 1.65 -42.63
CA SER A 177 13.53 2.07 -43.99
C SER A 177 14.79 2.94 -44.00
N THR A 178 14.96 3.81 -43.00
CA THR A 178 16.14 4.65 -42.82
C THR A 178 17.17 4.06 -41.87
N MET A 179 16.83 2.94 -41.22
CA MET A 179 17.62 2.30 -40.13
C MET A 179 17.86 3.24 -38.94
N GLU A 180 16.92 4.14 -38.68
CA GLU A 180 16.97 5.05 -37.54
C GLU A 180 16.19 4.46 -36.36
N PHE A 181 16.92 4.17 -35.29
CA PHE A 181 16.34 3.68 -34.05
C PHE A 181 15.65 4.82 -33.30
N ALA A 182 16.28 5.98 -33.20
CA ALA A 182 15.79 7.13 -32.46
C ALA A 182 16.37 8.43 -33.02
N ASP A 183 15.65 9.53 -32.83
CA ASP A 183 16.16 10.89 -32.98
C ASP A 183 16.95 11.30 -31.73
N TYR A 184 18.25 11.09 -31.76
CA TYR A 184 19.15 11.40 -30.65
C TYR A 184 19.29 12.89 -30.34
N SER A 185 18.82 13.81 -31.23
CA SER A 185 18.76 15.22 -30.91
C SER A 185 17.76 15.54 -29.77
N GLN A 186 16.80 14.64 -29.56
CA GLN A 186 15.80 14.72 -28.50
C GLN A 186 16.24 13.95 -27.22
N VAL A 187 17.45 13.38 -27.17
CA VAL A 187 17.97 12.67 -26.01
C VAL A 187 18.98 13.56 -25.29
N LYS A 188 18.70 13.85 -24.01
CA LYS A 188 19.46 14.82 -23.21
C LYS A 188 20.21 14.16 -22.08
N THR A 189 21.40 14.66 -21.80
CA THR A 189 22.15 14.32 -20.58
C THR A 189 21.76 15.30 -19.48
N VAL A 190 21.37 14.79 -18.32
CA VAL A 190 21.22 15.60 -17.11
C VAL A 190 22.55 15.67 -16.37
N ASN A 191 22.82 16.81 -15.74
CA ASN A 191 23.95 17.02 -14.84
C ASN A 191 23.42 17.73 -13.58
N LEU A 192 23.12 16.94 -12.58
CA LEU A 192 22.48 17.38 -11.34
C LEU A 192 23.47 17.22 -10.19
N LYS A 193 23.62 18.30 -9.41
CA LYS A 193 24.50 18.33 -8.25
C LYS A 193 23.79 19.06 -7.12
N GLY A 194 23.23 18.30 -6.21
CA GLY A 194 22.59 18.81 -5.02
C GLY A 194 23.41 18.61 -3.76
N GLU A 195 22.78 18.84 -2.62
CA GLU A 195 23.36 18.63 -1.31
C GLU A 195 23.47 17.14 -0.95
N TYR A 196 22.43 16.36 -1.28
CA TYR A 196 22.28 14.96 -0.88
C TYR A 196 22.59 13.98 -2.00
N VAL A 197 22.29 14.34 -3.24
CA VAL A 197 22.48 13.45 -4.40
C VAL A 197 23.12 14.21 -5.57
N GLN A 198 23.86 13.44 -6.36
CA GLN A 198 24.42 13.95 -7.62
C GLN A 198 24.38 12.89 -8.69
N THR A 199 24.15 13.27 -9.93
CA THR A 199 24.20 12.37 -11.08
C THR A 199 24.48 13.13 -12.37
N THR A 200 25.24 12.51 -13.26
CA THR A 200 25.42 12.97 -14.64
C THR A 200 25.16 11.79 -15.54
N GLY A 201 24.16 11.91 -16.44
CA GLY A 201 23.87 10.80 -17.34
C GLY A 201 22.54 10.92 -18.08
N THR A 202 22.27 9.90 -18.87
CA THR A 202 21.07 9.71 -19.67
C THR A 202 20.60 8.28 -19.44
N LEU A 203 19.32 8.07 -19.20
CA LEU A 203 18.78 6.70 -19.16
C LEU A 203 18.70 6.13 -20.59
N PRO A 204 19.01 4.84 -20.79
CA PRO A 204 18.97 4.21 -22.12
C PRO A 204 17.54 3.71 -22.49
N ILE A 205 16.48 4.28 -21.92
CA ILE A 205 15.10 3.78 -22.04
C ILE A 205 14.15 4.95 -22.34
N PRO A 206 13.40 4.90 -23.47
CA PRO A 206 12.41 5.91 -23.82
C PRO A 206 11.21 5.89 -22.87
N PRO A 207 10.32 6.91 -22.93
CA PRO A 207 9.08 6.92 -22.16
C PRO A 207 8.16 5.78 -22.56
N SER A 208 7.36 5.31 -21.59
CA SER A 208 6.26 4.39 -21.84
C SER A 208 4.99 5.15 -22.23
N LYS A 209 3.88 4.42 -22.48
CA LYS A 209 2.58 5.04 -22.78
C LYS A 209 2.04 5.93 -21.65
N GLN A 210 2.43 5.71 -20.39
CA GLN A 210 2.05 6.59 -19.26
C GLN A 210 3.06 7.73 -19.03
N GLY A 211 4.12 7.83 -19.85
CA GLY A 211 5.20 8.78 -19.72
C GLY A 211 6.23 8.34 -18.70
N GLN A 212 5.88 8.41 -17.43
CA GLN A 212 6.73 7.98 -16.32
C GLN A 212 5.93 7.19 -15.27
N PRO A 213 6.60 6.37 -14.42
CA PRO A 213 5.96 5.64 -13.35
C PRO A 213 5.08 6.53 -12.43
N VAL A 214 3.97 6.00 -11.98
CA VAL A 214 3.11 6.64 -10.96
C VAL A 214 3.91 6.78 -9.67
N ILE A 215 3.75 7.90 -8.96
CA ILE A 215 4.37 8.11 -7.66
C ILE A 215 3.34 7.80 -6.56
N ILE A 216 3.67 6.82 -5.75
CA ILE A 216 2.95 6.52 -4.50
C ILE A 216 3.79 7.05 -3.34
N HIS A 217 3.15 7.54 -2.28
CA HIS A 217 3.79 7.83 -1.00
C HIS A 217 2.98 7.24 0.14
N SER A 218 3.64 6.85 1.21
CA SER A 218 3.01 6.26 2.39
C SER A 218 3.48 6.97 3.65
N GLY A 219 2.56 7.20 4.58
CA GLY A 219 2.87 7.80 5.88
C GLY A 219 1.67 8.49 6.52
N GLY A 220 1.94 9.32 7.54
CA GLY A 220 0.89 10.04 8.28
C GLY A 220 1.37 11.32 8.93
N SER A 221 2.68 11.65 8.84
CA SER A 221 3.24 12.88 9.41
C SER A 221 3.01 14.10 8.51
N GLU A 222 3.13 15.30 9.07
CA GLU A 222 3.06 16.56 8.33
C GLU A 222 4.08 16.59 7.17
N ASN A 223 5.31 16.12 7.40
CA ASN A 223 6.33 16.03 6.36
C ASN A 223 5.90 15.09 5.23
N SER A 224 5.22 13.99 5.57
CA SER A 224 4.70 13.02 4.62
C SER A 224 3.59 13.64 3.74
N ILE A 225 2.67 14.37 4.36
CA ILE A 225 1.58 15.06 3.67
C ILE A 225 2.13 16.16 2.76
N ALA A 226 3.08 16.96 3.24
CA ALA A 226 3.73 18.01 2.44
C ALA A 226 4.47 17.43 1.22
N PHE A 227 5.24 16.34 1.41
CA PHE A 227 5.92 15.64 0.32
C PHE A 227 4.93 15.08 -0.70
N ALA A 228 3.85 14.44 -0.22
CA ALA A 228 2.80 13.91 -1.09
C ALA A 228 2.10 15.02 -1.87
N GLY A 229 1.84 16.17 -1.24
CA GLY A 229 1.24 17.34 -1.88
C GLY A 229 1.96 17.76 -3.15
N LYS A 230 3.29 17.69 -3.14
CA LYS A 230 4.12 18.07 -4.30
C LYS A 230 4.23 16.93 -5.34
N TYR A 231 4.44 15.68 -4.92
CA TYR A 231 4.89 14.63 -5.83
C TYR A 231 3.95 13.45 -6.00
N ALA A 232 3.17 13.08 -4.98
CA ALA A 232 2.41 11.84 -5.04
C ALA A 232 1.18 11.92 -5.97
N ASP A 233 0.94 10.84 -6.70
CA ASP A 233 -0.30 10.56 -7.43
C ASP A 233 -1.27 9.75 -6.55
N VAL A 234 -0.70 8.90 -5.69
CA VAL A 234 -1.44 8.04 -4.75
C VAL A 234 -0.81 8.19 -3.37
N PHE A 235 -1.62 8.29 -2.35
CA PHE A 235 -1.19 8.26 -0.95
C PHE A 235 -1.83 7.07 -0.23
N VAL A 236 -1.01 6.27 0.43
CA VAL A 236 -1.46 5.13 1.24
C VAL A 236 -1.31 5.46 2.71
N GLY A 237 -2.39 5.31 3.48
CA GLY A 237 -2.41 5.65 4.90
C GLY A 237 -3.13 4.63 5.77
N GLU A 238 -2.75 4.63 7.06
CA GLU A 238 -3.29 3.79 8.11
C GLU A 238 -4.24 4.61 8.97
N LEU A 239 -5.54 4.35 8.88
CA LEU A 239 -6.55 5.09 9.61
C LEU A 239 -7.66 4.15 10.06
N TYR A 240 -8.18 4.37 11.25
CA TYR A 240 -9.09 3.44 11.92
C TYR A 240 -10.54 3.93 11.98
N THR A 241 -10.81 5.20 11.63
CA THR A 241 -12.15 5.77 11.63
C THR A 241 -12.41 6.62 10.39
N ILE A 242 -13.66 6.71 9.97
CA ILE A 242 -14.12 7.59 8.87
C ILE A 242 -13.68 9.04 9.11
N LYS A 243 -13.78 9.52 10.34
CA LYS A 243 -13.37 10.88 10.71
C LYS A 243 -11.88 11.14 10.46
N GLN A 244 -11.02 10.17 10.84
CA GLN A 244 -9.58 10.24 10.54
C GLN A 244 -9.33 10.23 9.03
N GLY A 245 -10.07 9.39 8.28
CA GLY A 245 -9.98 9.32 6.82
C GLY A 245 -10.35 10.64 6.15
N GLN A 246 -11.44 11.25 6.55
CA GLN A 246 -11.87 12.58 6.06
C GLN A 246 -10.82 13.65 6.34
N ALA A 247 -10.26 13.67 7.55
CA ALA A 247 -9.23 14.64 7.92
C ALA A 247 -7.95 14.46 7.10
N MET A 248 -7.48 13.22 6.91
CA MET A 248 -6.30 12.91 6.08
C MET A 248 -6.54 13.31 4.63
N ARG A 249 -7.68 12.92 4.06
CA ARG A 249 -8.00 13.26 2.67
C ARG A 249 -8.08 14.76 2.45
N GLN A 250 -8.63 15.51 3.41
CA GLN A 250 -8.65 16.97 3.32
C GLN A 250 -7.24 17.56 3.39
N ALA A 251 -6.40 17.09 4.31
CA ALA A 251 -5.01 17.56 4.44
C ALA A 251 -4.20 17.30 3.14
N LEU A 252 -4.39 16.16 2.48
CA LEU A 252 -3.76 15.88 1.18
C LEU A 252 -4.26 16.80 0.06
N ARG A 253 -5.55 17.14 0.04
CA ARG A 253 -6.12 18.09 -0.92
C ARG A 253 -5.55 19.49 -0.72
N ASP A 254 -5.48 19.94 0.53
CA ASP A 254 -4.92 21.25 0.86
C ASP A 254 -3.44 21.32 0.48
N ALA A 255 -2.68 20.25 0.74
CA ALA A 255 -1.28 20.14 0.34
C ALA A 255 -1.10 20.12 -1.20
N ALA A 256 -1.99 19.47 -1.94
CA ALA A 256 -1.98 19.49 -3.41
C ALA A 256 -2.22 20.91 -3.95
N VAL A 257 -3.25 21.59 -3.43
CA VAL A 257 -3.58 22.98 -3.82
C VAL A 257 -2.44 23.94 -3.49
N ALA A 258 -1.80 23.79 -2.32
CA ALA A 258 -0.64 24.60 -1.94
C ALA A 258 0.56 24.45 -2.90
N ASN A 259 0.61 23.35 -3.64
CA ASN A 259 1.62 23.07 -4.68
C ASN A 259 1.09 23.28 -6.11
N GLY A 260 0.01 24.07 -6.30
CA GLY A 260 -0.54 24.41 -7.62
C GLY A 260 -1.25 23.27 -8.35
N ARG A 261 -1.59 22.19 -7.63
CA ARG A 261 -2.28 21.01 -8.17
C ARG A 261 -3.79 21.06 -7.90
N LYS A 262 -4.55 20.24 -8.61
CA LYS A 262 -5.99 20.07 -8.32
C LYS A 262 -6.17 19.27 -7.01
N PRO A 263 -7.24 19.54 -6.25
CA PRO A 263 -7.50 18.82 -4.97
C PRO A 263 -7.56 17.30 -5.11
N ASP A 264 -8.02 16.78 -6.24
CA ASP A 264 -8.22 15.35 -6.50
C ASP A 264 -7.08 14.69 -7.30
N ASP A 265 -5.96 15.39 -7.50
CA ASP A 265 -4.76 14.84 -8.15
C ASP A 265 -4.06 13.77 -7.31
N ILE A 266 -4.37 13.71 -6.00
CA ILE A 266 -3.85 12.68 -5.11
C ILE A 266 -5.02 11.75 -4.75
N LYS A 267 -4.88 10.48 -5.09
CA LYS A 267 -5.84 9.44 -4.65
C LYS A 267 -5.44 8.96 -3.26
N PHE A 268 -6.32 9.12 -2.28
CA PHE A 268 -6.10 8.60 -0.94
C PHE A 268 -6.65 7.18 -0.81
N ILE A 269 -5.77 6.22 -0.54
CA ILE A 269 -6.07 4.79 -0.43
C ILE A 269 -5.90 4.35 1.03
N ALA A 270 -6.99 3.97 1.69
CA ALA A 270 -6.99 3.50 3.06
C ALA A 270 -6.71 1.99 3.13
N GLY A 271 -5.94 1.55 4.12
CA GLY A 271 -5.73 0.13 4.35
C GLY A 271 -6.96 -0.53 4.96
N VAL A 272 -7.26 -1.77 4.55
CA VAL A 272 -8.34 -2.57 5.12
C VAL A 272 -7.98 -4.06 5.15
N MET A 273 -8.25 -4.71 6.28
CA MET A 273 -8.14 -6.15 6.46
C MET A 273 -9.54 -6.78 6.40
N PRO A 274 -9.93 -7.46 5.31
CA PRO A 274 -11.22 -8.10 5.23
C PRO A 274 -11.19 -9.45 5.96
N LEU A 275 -11.90 -9.56 7.10
CA LEU A 275 -12.10 -10.80 7.82
C LEU A 275 -13.48 -11.34 7.47
N MET A 276 -13.54 -12.41 6.66
CA MET A 276 -14.78 -12.91 6.06
C MET A 276 -15.20 -14.26 6.60
N GLY A 277 -16.49 -14.39 6.89
CA GLY A 277 -17.16 -15.62 7.28
C GLY A 277 -18.63 -15.63 6.85
N ALA A 278 -19.39 -16.68 7.13
CA ALA A 278 -20.84 -16.68 6.98
C ALA A 278 -21.55 -15.83 8.05
N SER A 279 -20.79 -15.42 9.08
CA SER A 279 -21.19 -14.47 10.12
C SER A 279 -19.95 -13.73 10.67
N LYS A 280 -20.16 -12.65 11.43
CA LYS A 280 -19.06 -11.95 12.14
C LYS A 280 -18.30 -12.92 13.05
N LYS A 281 -19.02 -13.79 13.77
CA LYS A 281 -18.40 -14.75 14.69
C LYS A 281 -17.49 -15.72 13.95
N GLU A 282 -17.96 -16.32 12.86
CA GLU A 282 -17.12 -17.20 12.04
C GLU A 282 -15.90 -16.48 11.45
N ALA A 283 -16.07 -15.22 11.00
CA ALA A 283 -14.99 -14.42 10.46
C ALA A 283 -13.86 -14.23 11.48
N ILE A 284 -14.19 -13.84 12.73
CA ILE A 284 -13.19 -13.63 13.77
C ILE A 284 -12.60 -14.95 14.30
N GLU A 285 -13.39 -16.02 14.37
CA GLU A 285 -12.89 -17.35 14.77
C GLU A 285 -11.87 -17.86 13.75
N ARG A 286 -12.14 -17.68 12.43
CA ARG A 286 -11.18 -18.02 11.39
C ARG A 286 -9.88 -17.23 11.53
N HIS A 287 -9.94 -15.90 11.68
CA HIS A 287 -8.76 -15.08 11.94
C HIS A 287 -8.03 -15.53 13.21
N GLY A 288 -8.78 -15.88 14.26
CA GLY A 288 -8.26 -16.38 15.51
C GLY A 288 -7.43 -17.68 15.38
N THR A 289 -7.62 -18.48 14.33
CA THR A 289 -6.80 -19.68 14.08
C THR A 289 -5.33 -19.35 13.82
N PHE A 290 -5.04 -18.14 13.35
CA PHE A 290 -3.67 -17.64 13.14
C PHE A 290 -3.03 -17.04 14.41
N ILE A 291 -3.76 -16.99 15.55
CA ILE A 291 -3.32 -16.38 16.79
C ILE A 291 -3.06 -17.47 17.83
N ASP A 292 -1.80 -17.84 18.05
CA ASP A 292 -1.45 -18.80 19.10
C ASP A 292 -1.57 -18.18 20.51
N GLY A 293 -1.52 -19.05 21.53
CA GLY A 293 -1.70 -18.63 22.91
C GLY A 293 -0.70 -17.56 23.39
N LYS A 294 0.54 -17.61 22.92
CA LYS A 294 1.57 -16.60 23.25
C LYS A 294 1.22 -15.26 22.61
N THR A 295 0.89 -15.26 21.33
CA THR A 295 0.48 -14.07 20.57
C THR A 295 -0.79 -13.45 21.17
N LEU A 296 -1.77 -14.29 21.56
CA LEU A 296 -2.99 -13.84 22.22
C LEU A 296 -2.68 -13.06 23.50
N LEU A 297 -1.83 -13.60 24.38
CA LEU A 297 -1.48 -12.93 25.64
C LEU A 297 -0.72 -11.63 25.42
N GLN A 298 0.16 -11.58 24.43
CA GLN A 298 0.87 -10.34 24.06
C GLN A 298 -0.10 -9.26 23.55
N ARG A 299 -1.07 -9.64 22.73
CA ARG A 299 -2.11 -8.73 22.19
C ARG A 299 -3.04 -8.23 23.30
N ILE A 300 -3.44 -9.09 24.23
CA ILE A 300 -4.23 -8.71 25.40
C ILE A 300 -3.48 -7.70 26.27
N ALA A 301 -2.20 -7.96 26.56
CA ALA A 301 -1.38 -7.03 27.32
C ALA A 301 -1.26 -5.67 26.62
N TYR A 302 -1.18 -5.66 25.29
CA TYR A 302 -1.11 -4.43 24.50
C TYR A 302 -2.44 -3.68 24.50
N ILE A 303 -3.59 -4.35 24.38
CA ILE A 303 -4.91 -3.74 24.57
C ILE A 303 -5.02 -3.13 25.98
N GLY A 304 -4.57 -3.86 26.99
CA GLY A 304 -4.53 -3.37 28.37
C GLY A 304 -3.69 -2.11 28.51
N HIS A 305 -2.52 -2.07 27.90
CA HIS A 305 -1.68 -0.86 27.86
C HIS A 305 -2.40 0.34 27.23
N ILE A 306 -3.07 0.13 26.07
CA ILE A 306 -3.84 1.19 25.39
C ILE A 306 -5.01 1.70 26.26
N LEU A 307 -5.72 0.79 26.95
CA LEU A 307 -6.86 1.15 27.79
C LEU A 307 -6.47 1.61 29.21
N GLY A 308 -5.19 1.49 29.59
CA GLY A 308 -4.69 1.86 30.91
C GLY A 308 -5.10 0.87 32.00
N VAL A 309 -5.29 -0.41 31.68
CA VAL A 309 -5.70 -1.48 32.60
C VAL A 309 -4.81 -2.73 32.46
N GLU A 310 -4.72 -3.54 33.49
CA GLU A 310 -4.05 -4.84 33.44
C GLU A 310 -5.11 -5.95 33.43
N PHE A 311 -5.10 -6.78 32.38
CA PHE A 311 -5.97 -7.93 32.27
C PHE A 311 -5.28 -9.19 32.82
N THR A 312 -6.08 -10.06 33.41
CA THR A 312 -5.65 -11.35 33.96
C THR A 312 -6.15 -12.53 33.09
N PRO A 313 -5.63 -13.73 33.26
CA PRO A 313 -6.16 -14.91 32.56
C PRO A 313 -7.66 -15.14 32.76
N ALA A 314 -8.24 -14.70 33.89
CA ALA A 314 -9.67 -14.84 34.17
C ALA A 314 -10.54 -13.92 33.27
N ASP A 315 -9.97 -12.84 32.74
CA ASP A 315 -10.69 -11.87 31.93
C ASP A 315 -10.80 -12.31 30.45
N ILE A 316 -9.99 -13.27 30.01
CA ILE A 316 -9.85 -13.64 28.60
C ILE A 316 -11.19 -14.02 27.97
N GLU A 317 -12.00 -14.80 28.67
CA GLU A 317 -13.31 -15.30 28.20
C GLU A 317 -14.47 -14.43 28.71
N GLN A 318 -14.20 -13.20 29.16
CA GLN A 318 -15.19 -12.26 29.62
C GLN A 318 -15.21 -11.02 28.73
N PRO A 319 -16.36 -10.37 28.52
CA PRO A 319 -16.41 -9.05 27.91
C PRO A 319 -15.68 -8.02 28.79
N ILE A 320 -15.07 -7.03 28.12
CA ILE A 320 -14.45 -5.90 28.82
C ILE A 320 -15.56 -5.13 29.55
N SER A 321 -15.39 -4.90 30.86
CA SER A 321 -16.38 -4.22 31.67
C SER A 321 -16.72 -2.83 31.11
N PRO A 322 -18.01 -2.46 31.01
CA PRO A 322 -18.41 -1.11 30.61
C PRO A 322 -17.76 -0.01 31.45
N ALA A 323 -17.54 -0.25 32.75
CA ALA A 323 -16.88 0.70 33.65
C ALA A 323 -15.43 0.98 33.23
N ILE A 324 -14.70 0.00 32.70
CA ILE A 324 -13.37 0.19 32.13
C ILE A 324 -13.49 1.08 30.88
N LEU A 325 -14.38 0.73 29.95
CA LEU A 325 -14.54 1.45 28.68
C LEU A 325 -14.97 2.91 28.87
N ASP A 326 -15.81 3.18 29.88
CA ASP A 326 -16.30 4.53 30.18
C ASP A 326 -15.25 5.39 30.92
N ALA A 327 -14.28 4.77 31.59
CA ALA A 327 -13.18 5.46 32.26
C ALA A 327 -12.05 5.89 31.31
N VAL A 328 -12.00 5.35 30.08
CA VAL A 328 -10.95 5.65 29.12
C VAL A 328 -11.06 7.09 28.63
N GLN A 329 -9.99 7.87 28.81
CA GLN A 329 -9.89 9.23 28.28
C GLN A 329 -9.10 9.24 26.97
N ILE A 330 -9.76 9.68 25.89
CA ILE A 330 -9.12 9.83 24.58
C ILE A 330 -8.52 11.23 24.48
N MET A 331 -7.20 11.29 24.49
CA MET A 331 -6.43 12.53 24.37
C MET A 331 -5.93 12.71 22.93
N PRO A 332 -5.52 13.90 22.50
CA PRO A 332 -4.99 14.13 21.14
C PRO A 332 -3.82 13.24 20.74
N PHE A 333 -3.09 12.70 21.72
CA PHE A 333 -1.91 11.81 21.49
C PHE A 333 -2.18 10.35 21.84
N SER A 334 -3.43 9.98 22.10
CA SER A 334 -3.81 8.58 22.36
C SER A 334 -3.55 7.72 21.13
N ASP A 335 -3.36 6.43 21.36
CA ASP A 335 -3.25 5.45 20.27
C ASP A 335 -4.46 5.56 19.33
N PRO A 336 -4.27 5.71 18.02
CA PRO A 336 -5.37 5.93 17.07
C PRO A 336 -6.36 4.76 17.01
N ARG A 337 -6.01 3.59 17.55
CA ARG A 337 -6.85 2.38 17.62
C ARG A 337 -7.83 2.37 18.77
N ILE A 338 -7.67 3.26 19.77
CA ILE A 338 -8.45 3.24 21.01
C ILE A 338 -9.96 3.33 20.76
N GLU A 339 -10.41 4.17 19.83
CA GLU A 339 -11.82 4.29 19.47
C GLU A 339 -12.36 2.99 18.88
N ASN A 340 -11.56 2.30 18.06
CA ASN A 340 -11.94 1.02 17.45
C ASN A 340 -12.02 -0.08 18.50
N ILE A 341 -11.06 -0.15 19.44
CA ILE A 341 -11.09 -1.12 20.56
C ILE A 341 -12.37 -0.93 21.37
N ILE A 342 -12.68 0.31 21.77
CA ILE A 342 -13.88 0.61 22.59
C ILE A 342 -15.15 0.25 21.81
N ARG A 343 -15.23 0.58 20.53
CA ARG A 343 -16.39 0.28 19.68
C ARG A 343 -16.65 -1.22 19.62
N VAL A 344 -15.64 -2.02 19.32
CA VAL A 344 -15.75 -3.48 19.23
C VAL A 344 -16.07 -4.09 20.60
N ALA A 345 -15.41 -3.66 21.67
CA ALA A 345 -15.67 -4.16 23.02
C ALA A 345 -17.10 -3.89 23.48
N ARG A 346 -17.69 -2.75 23.11
CA ARG A 346 -19.10 -2.42 23.42
C ARG A 346 -20.13 -3.28 22.69
N GLU A 347 -19.72 -4.04 21.67
CA GLU A 347 -20.60 -5.04 21.04
C GLU A 347 -20.79 -6.29 21.94
N GLY A 348 -20.07 -6.40 23.05
CA GLY A 348 -20.22 -7.48 24.04
C GLY A 348 -19.36 -8.71 23.76
N TRP A 349 -18.40 -8.62 22.87
CA TRP A 349 -17.42 -9.66 22.61
C TRP A 349 -16.50 -9.91 23.82
N THR A 350 -16.11 -11.16 24.03
CA THR A 350 -15.09 -11.49 25.03
C THR A 350 -13.74 -10.83 24.69
N LEU A 351 -12.86 -10.64 25.65
CA LEU A 351 -11.54 -10.05 25.42
C LEU A 351 -10.75 -10.82 24.35
N ARG A 352 -10.85 -12.15 24.32
CA ARG A 352 -10.32 -12.98 23.23
C ARG A 352 -10.90 -12.59 21.88
N GLU A 353 -12.22 -12.49 21.79
CA GLU A 353 -12.88 -12.14 20.53
C GLU A 353 -12.60 -10.70 20.10
N VAL A 354 -12.41 -9.78 21.04
CA VAL A 354 -11.92 -8.43 20.74
C VAL A 354 -10.54 -8.48 20.07
N VAL A 355 -9.61 -9.32 20.55
CA VAL A 355 -8.33 -9.56 19.88
C VAL A 355 -8.55 -10.15 18.49
N TYR A 356 -9.46 -11.08 18.34
CA TYR A 356 -9.77 -11.73 17.06
C TYR A 356 -10.43 -10.79 16.03
N HIS A 357 -10.96 -9.65 16.46
CA HIS A 357 -11.39 -8.57 15.57
C HIS A 357 -10.24 -7.76 14.98
N SER A 358 -8.99 -8.12 15.24
CA SER A 358 -7.82 -7.42 14.70
C SER A 358 -7.75 -5.92 15.07
N VAL A 359 -8.30 -5.55 16.23
CA VAL A 359 -8.47 -4.14 16.65
C VAL A 359 -7.15 -3.39 16.86
N ILE A 360 -6.04 -4.12 17.06
CA ILE A 360 -4.71 -3.56 17.31
C ILE A 360 -3.72 -3.86 16.17
N ASP A 361 -4.16 -4.48 15.10
CA ASP A 361 -3.31 -4.74 13.96
C ASP A 361 -2.99 -3.47 13.18
N PHE A 362 -2.14 -3.62 12.19
CA PHE A 362 -1.56 -2.51 11.43
C PHE A 362 -2.61 -1.67 10.66
N HIS A 363 -3.75 -2.28 10.30
CA HIS A 363 -4.87 -1.60 9.64
C HIS A 363 -6.20 -2.03 10.24
N PRO A 364 -7.26 -1.23 10.04
CA PRO A 364 -8.59 -1.60 10.51
C PRO A 364 -9.12 -2.82 9.80
N ALA A 365 -9.80 -3.68 10.54
CA ALA A 365 -10.50 -4.81 9.99
C ALA A 365 -11.95 -4.47 9.64
N ALA A 366 -12.39 -4.88 8.45
CA ALA A 366 -13.79 -5.03 8.09
C ALA A 366 -14.16 -6.50 8.37
N VAL A 367 -15.18 -6.73 9.21
CA VAL A 367 -15.48 -8.06 9.77
C VAL A 367 -16.91 -8.47 9.47
N GLY A 368 -17.11 -9.64 8.89
CA GLY A 368 -18.43 -10.21 8.70
C GLY A 368 -18.63 -10.99 7.40
N THR A 369 -19.85 -10.95 6.88
CA THR A 369 -20.20 -11.52 5.57
C THR A 369 -19.62 -10.68 4.43
N PRO A 370 -19.58 -11.17 3.20
CA PRO A 370 -19.20 -10.35 2.03
C PRO A 370 -20.02 -9.07 1.90
N GLN A 371 -21.30 -9.11 2.29
CA GLN A 371 -22.17 -7.94 2.32
C GLN A 371 -21.68 -6.91 3.36
N ASP A 372 -21.33 -7.34 4.59
CA ASP A 372 -20.81 -6.47 5.64
C ASP A 372 -19.50 -5.82 5.22
N ILE A 373 -18.62 -6.56 4.51
CA ILE A 373 -17.37 -6.01 3.97
C ILE A 373 -17.68 -4.95 2.91
N ALA A 374 -18.58 -5.24 1.96
CA ALA A 374 -18.97 -4.29 0.92
C ALA A 374 -19.64 -3.04 1.53
N ASP A 375 -20.44 -3.18 2.57
CA ASP A 375 -21.06 -2.06 3.30
C ASP A 375 -20.01 -1.19 3.97
N TYR A 376 -19.04 -1.78 4.67
CA TYR A 376 -17.91 -1.05 5.28
C TYR A 376 -17.14 -0.20 4.24
N LEU A 377 -16.80 -0.79 3.09
CA LEU A 377 -16.08 -0.08 2.03
C LEU A 377 -16.94 1.04 1.42
N THR A 378 -18.24 0.79 1.25
CA THR A 378 -19.21 1.77 0.75
C THR A 378 -19.31 2.96 1.68
N ASP A 379 -19.48 2.73 2.99
CA ASP A 379 -19.63 3.78 4.01
C ASP A 379 -18.40 4.73 4.02
N TRP A 380 -17.19 4.18 3.98
CA TRP A 380 -15.95 4.97 3.93
C TRP A 380 -15.85 5.79 2.65
N PHE A 381 -16.18 5.17 1.52
CA PHE A 381 -16.08 5.81 0.21
C PHE A 381 -17.11 6.92 0.04
N GLU A 382 -18.37 6.66 0.36
CA GLU A 382 -19.47 7.62 0.25
C GLU A 382 -19.35 8.76 1.28
N ALA A 383 -18.80 8.49 2.46
CA ALA A 383 -18.45 9.52 3.43
C ALA A 383 -17.27 10.40 2.98
N GLY A 384 -16.62 10.09 1.88
CA GLY A 384 -15.46 10.82 1.39
C GLY A 384 -14.21 10.63 2.25
N ALA A 385 -14.13 9.54 3.00
CA ALA A 385 -13.00 9.21 3.87
C ALA A 385 -11.82 8.59 3.11
N ALA A 386 -12.07 7.97 1.96
CA ALA A 386 -11.04 7.41 1.08
C ALA A 386 -11.49 7.48 -0.38
N ASP A 387 -10.53 7.43 -1.31
CA ASP A 387 -10.78 7.26 -2.75
C ASP A 387 -10.74 5.79 -3.16
N GLY A 388 -10.32 4.92 -2.26
CA GLY A 388 -10.24 3.49 -2.46
C GLY A 388 -9.54 2.79 -1.30
N PHE A 389 -9.26 1.50 -1.51
CA PHE A 389 -8.75 0.66 -0.44
C PHE A 389 -7.55 -0.18 -0.89
N TRP A 390 -6.63 -0.33 0.04
CA TRP A 390 -5.54 -1.26 -0.03
C TRP A 390 -5.93 -2.51 0.76
N VAL A 391 -6.32 -3.56 0.01
CA VAL A 391 -6.92 -4.80 0.56
C VAL A 391 -5.81 -5.74 1.02
N MET A 392 -5.92 -6.18 2.26
CA MET A 392 -4.95 -7.02 2.95
C MET A 392 -5.60 -8.31 3.46
N PRO A 393 -5.79 -9.32 2.61
CA PRO A 393 -6.36 -10.60 3.04
C PRO A 393 -5.39 -11.36 3.94
N ASP A 394 -5.91 -12.09 4.92
CA ASP A 394 -5.11 -12.98 5.76
C ASP A 394 -4.35 -14.02 4.92
N SER A 395 -5.03 -14.60 3.92
CA SER A 395 -4.46 -15.62 3.04
C SER A 395 -4.79 -15.31 1.56
N TYR A 396 -3.78 -15.38 0.67
CA TYR A 396 -4.00 -15.26 -0.76
C TYR A 396 -4.66 -16.49 -1.38
N GLY A 397 -4.55 -17.65 -0.72
CA GLY A 397 -5.15 -18.89 -1.21
C GLY A 397 -6.65 -19.00 -0.96
N VAL A 398 -7.13 -18.39 0.12
CA VAL A 398 -8.54 -18.53 0.57
C VAL A 398 -9.28 -17.19 0.60
N ASP A 399 -8.73 -16.18 1.28
CA ASP A 399 -9.48 -14.94 1.52
C ASP A 399 -9.50 -14.02 0.29
N LEU A 400 -8.42 -14.01 -0.51
CA LEU A 400 -8.40 -13.22 -1.75
C LEU A 400 -9.42 -13.72 -2.79
N PRO A 401 -9.52 -15.04 -3.11
CA PRO A 401 -10.57 -15.53 -4.00
C PRO A 401 -11.97 -15.15 -3.53
N ARG A 402 -12.27 -15.29 -2.23
CA ARG A 402 -13.55 -14.91 -1.67
C ARG A 402 -13.85 -13.43 -1.83
N PHE A 403 -12.87 -12.56 -1.55
CA PHE A 403 -13.03 -11.13 -1.76
C PHE A 403 -13.33 -10.80 -3.23
N VAL A 404 -12.59 -11.40 -4.16
CA VAL A 404 -12.76 -11.20 -5.60
C VAL A 404 -14.10 -11.72 -6.09
N ASP A 405 -14.55 -12.88 -5.63
CA ASP A 405 -15.72 -13.56 -6.16
C ASP A 405 -17.04 -13.18 -5.41
N GLU A 406 -16.94 -12.69 -4.16
CA GLU A 406 -18.12 -12.42 -3.33
C GLU A 406 -18.30 -10.92 -3.01
N VAL A 407 -17.21 -10.14 -2.78
CA VAL A 407 -17.30 -8.72 -2.41
C VAL A 407 -17.26 -7.81 -3.65
N VAL A 408 -16.32 -8.04 -4.57
CA VAL A 408 -16.16 -7.20 -5.77
C VAL A 408 -17.47 -7.10 -6.59
N PRO A 409 -18.22 -8.18 -6.85
CA PRO A 409 -19.49 -8.08 -7.57
C PRO A 409 -20.51 -7.17 -6.90
N ILE A 410 -20.59 -7.18 -5.57
CA ILE A 410 -21.51 -6.29 -4.82
C ILE A 410 -21.14 -4.81 -5.07
N LEU A 411 -19.85 -4.47 -5.02
CA LEU A 411 -19.40 -3.11 -5.30
C LEU A 411 -19.66 -2.69 -6.75
N GLN A 412 -19.51 -3.62 -7.70
CA GLN A 412 -19.80 -3.40 -9.12
C GLN A 412 -21.31 -3.22 -9.39
N GLU A 413 -22.17 -3.99 -8.72
CA GLU A 413 -23.64 -3.85 -8.81
C GLU A 413 -24.12 -2.51 -8.23
N ARG A 414 -23.49 -2.01 -7.18
CA ARG A 414 -23.73 -0.68 -6.62
C ARG A 414 -23.22 0.46 -7.53
N GLY A 415 -22.46 0.14 -8.58
CA GLY A 415 -21.81 1.12 -9.46
C GLY A 415 -20.72 1.94 -8.76
N LEU A 416 -20.12 1.39 -7.70
CA LEU A 416 -19.04 2.01 -6.93
C LEU A 416 -17.66 1.54 -7.39
N PHE A 417 -17.60 0.43 -8.13
CA PHE A 417 -16.39 -0.12 -8.68
C PHE A 417 -16.60 -0.49 -10.16
N HIS A 418 -15.56 -0.39 -10.96
CA HIS A 418 -15.62 -0.64 -12.40
C HIS A 418 -15.79 -2.14 -12.72
N LYS A 419 -16.48 -2.43 -13.83
CA LYS A 419 -16.69 -3.81 -14.30
C LYS A 419 -15.55 -4.32 -15.16
N ASP A 420 -14.77 -3.42 -15.77
CA ASP A 420 -13.58 -3.73 -16.54
C ASP A 420 -12.59 -2.56 -16.49
N TYR A 421 -11.35 -2.81 -16.84
CA TYR A 421 -10.31 -1.79 -16.90
C TYR A 421 -10.59 -0.77 -18.01
N GLU A 422 -10.40 0.50 -17.69
CA GLU A 422 -10.38 1.59 -18.64
C GLU A 422 -8.94 1.91 -19.03
N GLY A 423 -8.67 2.03 -20.35
CA GLY A 423 -7.31 2.29 -20.85
C GLY A 423 -6.35 1.10 -20.72
N GLU A 424 -5.05 1.37 -20.83
CA GLU A 424 -4.01 0.34 -20.88
C GLU A 424 -2.95 0.49 -19.78
N THR A 425 -2.78 1.71 -19.26
CA THR A 425 -1.74 2.05 -18.30
C THR A 425 -2.26 2.15 -16.88
N LEU A 426 -1.37 2.15 -15.90
CA LEU A 426 -1.78 2.35 -14.51
C LEU A 426 -2.37 3.76 -14.29
N ARG A 427 -1.88 4.79 -15.00
CA ARG A 427 -2.47 6.13 -14.94
C ARG A 427 -3.91 6.13 -15.42
N ASP A 428 -4.20 5.44 -16.52
CA ASP A 428 -5.57 5.29 -17.04
C ASP A 428 -6.46 4.63 -15.98
N HIS A 429 -6.00 3.51 -15.39
CA HIS A 429 -6.76 2.76 -14.38
C HIS A 429 -7.03 3.56 -13.09
N LEU A 430 -6.18 4.53 -12.79
CA LEU A 430 -6.32 5.42 -11.63
C LEU A 430 -7.04 6.73 -11.97
N GLY A 431 -7.39 6.96 -13.24
CA GLY A 431 -7.96 8.23 -13.71
C GLY A 431 -7.02 9.41 -13.49
N LEU A 432 -5.73 9.22 -13.74
CA LEU A 432 -4.68 10.23 -13.60
C LEU A 432 -4.28 10.76 -14.98
N ASP A 433 -3.98 12.04 -15.03
CA ASP A 433 -3.45 12.66 -16.24
C ASP A 433 -2.07 12.06 -16.61
N TYR A 434 -1.76 12.08 -17.92
CA TYR A 434 -0.42 11.77 -18.43
C TYR A 434 0.63 12.63 -17.74
N GLN A 435 1.76 12.06 -17.35
CA GLN A 435 2.83 12.78 -16.68
C GLN A 435 4.19 12.45 -17.30
N TYR A 436 4.91 13.49 -17.71
CA TYR A 436 6.29 13.40 -18.18
C TYR A 436 7.12 14.60 -17.73
N GLY A 437 8.35 14.33 -17.31
CA GLY A 437 9.21 15.37 -16.76
C GLY A 437 8.98 15.66 -15.27
N VAL A 438 9.73 16.64 -14.77
CA VAL A 438 9.57 17.11 -13.39
C VAL A 438 8.25 17.86 -13.27
N ARG A 439 7.52 17.61 -12.19
CA ARG A 439 6.34 18.43 -11.89
C ARG A 439 6.79 19.86 -11.66
N LYS A 440 6.24 20.78 -12.42
CA LYS A 440 6.55 22.21 -12.30
C LYS A 440 5.98 22.75 -10.99
N GLU A 441 6.73 23.66 -10.38
CA GLU A 441 6.24 24.50 -9.29
C GLU A 441 5.09 25.38 -9.71
#